data_1283aacc2e3553d485a661ebee2583d3
#
_entry.id   1283aacc2e3553d485a661ebee2583d3
#
_cell.length_a   1.000
_cell.length_b   1.000
_cell.length_c   1.000
_cell.angle_alpha   90.00
_cell.angle_beta   90.00
_cell.angle_gamma   90.00
#
_symmetry.space_group_name_H-M   'P 1'
#
loop_
_entity.id
_entity.type
_entity.pdbx_description
1 polymer ?
#
loop_
_entity_poly.entity_id
_entity_poly.type
_entity_poly.pdbx_seq_one_letter_code
_entity_poly.pdbx_strand_id
1 'polypeptide(L)'
;VSDAPRPSARRTFRRARIAALLGVLVFTAAWGAWTSWHRHVRTRWDRPLQVGLVLLSRDGELDPEHWRRGASVLSSRLAAEMERWRGPGPAPFHVTVVGPLRWEGGLPMTPTSGSLLHRVRHAVDVWSTTREVDRLAGGAAGGFDVRVLFLADSMGGGPVGFAEGSGALNGEVALVRGSATGDLSIPLQAIGHELLHTVGATDKYDPGGHARDPDGLADPGLVPRYPQVHAEWMVGEIPTGPGAGRLADSLEQLQVGPATAREIGWARAR
;
A
#
# COMPACT_ATOMS: atom_id res chain seq x y z
N VAL A 1 -5.10 44.31 -53.51
CA VAL A 1 -4.51 43.65 -52.31
C VAL A 1 -5.67 43.44 -51.37
N SER A 2 -6.12 42.17 -51.22
CA SER A 2 -7.25 41.79 -50.37
C SER A 2 -6.77 41.58 -48.96
N ASP A 3 -7.18 42.41 -48.02
CA ASP A 3 -6.84 42.33 -46.62
C ASP A 3 -7.73 41.23 -45.98
N ALA A 4 -7.15 40.06 -45.67
CA ALA A 4 -7.87 38.98 -45.03
C ALA A 4 -8.17 39.35 -43.57
N PRO A 5 -9.40 39.18 -43.06
CA PRO A 5 -9.78 39.60 -41.71
C PRO A 5 -8.99 38.82 -40.65
N ARG A 6 -8.23 39.51 -39.83
CA ARG A 6 -7.50 38.92 -38.66
C ARG A 6 -8.50 38.30 -37.69
N PRO A 7 -8.32 37.05 -37.25
CA PRO A 7 -9.21 36.41 -36.30
C PRO A 7 -9.27 37.24 -35.02
N SER A 8 -10.46 37.57 -34.49
CA SER A 8 -10.63 38.37 -33.31
C SER A 8 -9.99 37.65 -32.12
N ALA A 9 -9.22 38.35 -31.27
CA ALA A 9 -8.49 37.83 -30.11
C ALA A 9 -9.40 36.96 -29.17
N ARG A 10 -10.70 37.28 -29.10
CA ARG A 10 -11.69 36.51 -28.36
C ARG A 10 -11.93 35.10 -28.93
N ARG A 11 -11.90 34.90 -30.25
CA ARG A 11 -12.07 33.57 -30.86
C ARG A 11 -10.84 32.71 -30.65
N THR A 12 -9.65 33.28 -30.71
CA THR A 12 -8.38 32.58 -30.47
C THR A 12 -8.29 32.13 -29.02
N PHE A 13 -8.64 33.00 -28.07
CA PHE A 13 -8.66 32.67 -26.62
C PHE A 13 -9.68 31.58 -26.30
N ARG A 14 -10.89 31.62 -26.88
CA ARG A 14 -11.90 30.56 -26.72
C ARG A 14 -11.41 29.22 -27.23
N ARG A 15 -10.79 29.20 -28.44
CA ARG A 15 -10.21 27.96 -29.00
C ARG A 15 -9.06 27.40 -28.14
N ALA A 16 -8.19 28.27 -27.63
CA ALA A 16 -7.11 27.87 -26.74
C ALA A 16 -7.64 27.25 -25.43
N ARG A 17 -8.69 27.86 -24.82
CA ARG A 17 -9.33 27.27 -23.62
C ARG A 17 -9.97 25.91 -23.90
N ILE A 18 -10.69 25.75 -25.02
CA ILE A 18 -11.28 24.47 -25.40
C ILE A 18 -10.20 23.44 -25.64
N ALA A 19 -9.14 23.78 -26.35
CA ALA A 19 -8.00 22.87 -26.58
C ALA A 19 -7.32 22.45 -25.26
N ALA A 20 -7.12 23.41 -24.33
CA ALA A 20 -6.56 23.10 -23.00
C ALA A 20 -7.47 22.16 -22.19
N LEU A 21 -8.78 22.42 -22.18
CA LEU A 21 -9.75 21.56 -21.48
C LEU A 21 -9.82 20.15 -22.10
N LEU A 22 -9.82 20.05 -23.42
CA LEU A 22 -9.76 18.77 -24.12
C LEU A 22 -8.43 18.04 -23.83
N GLY A 23 -7.32 18.75 -23.80
CA GLY A 23 -6.01 18.21 -23.41
C GLY A 23 -6.03 17.62 -22.00
N VAL A 24 -6.58 18.36 -21.04
CA VAL A 24 -6.75 17.87 -19.65
C VAL A 24 -7.67 16.65 -19.63
N LEU A 25 -8.80 16.67 -20.35
CA LEU A 25 -9.74 15.54 -20.40
C LEU A 25 -9.08 14.28 -21.00
N VAL A 26 -8.37 14.42 -22.12
CA VAL A 26 -7.64 13.30 -22.75
C VAL A 26 -6.55 12.78 -21.83
N PHE A 27 -5.80 13.67 -21.19
CA PHE A 27 -4.76 13.27 -20.23
C PHE A 27 -5.35 12.50 -19.03
N THR A 28 -6.44 13.00 -18.44
CA THR A 28 -7.10 12.32 -17.29
C THR A 28 -7.72 10.99 -17.70
N ALA A 29 -8.32 10.89 -18.88
CA ALA A 29 -8.86 9.65 -19.41
C ALA A 29 -7.74 8.62 -19.71
N ALA A 30 -6.65 9.04 -20.34
CA ALA A 30 -5.48 8.19 -20.61
C ALA A 30 -4.82 7.72 -19.32
N TRP A 31 -4.68 8.61 -18.33
CA TRP A 31 -4.15 8.28 -17.00
C TRP A 31 -5.06 7.27 -16.28
N GLY A 32 -6.38 7.47 -16.29
CA GLY A 32 -7.35 6.55 -15.72
C GLY A 32 -7.33 5.17 -16.39
N ALA A 33 -7.24 5.13 -17.73
CA ALA A 33 -7.11 3.88 -18.48
C ALA A 33 -5.79 3.16 -18.16
N TRP A 34 -4.68 3.90 -18.10
CA TRP A 34 -3.36 3.38 -17.74
C TRP A 34 -3.34 2.77 -16.33
N THR A 35 -3.86 3.50 -15.32
CA THR A 35 -3.90 3.00 -13.94
C THR A 35 -4.81 1.79 -13.80
N SER A 36 -5.97 1.77 -14.48
CA SER A 36 -6.89 0.63 -14.49
C SER A 36 -6.25 -0.59 -15.16
N TRP A 37 -5.53 -0.40 -16.26
CA TRP A 37 -4.84 -1.49 -16.96
C TRP A 37 -3.70 -2.06 -16.12
N HIS A 38 -2.87 -1.21 -15.51
CA HIS A 38 -1.79 -1.64 -14.61
C HIS A 38 -2.32 -2.40 -13.39
N ARG A 39 -3.43 -1.93 -12.80
CA ARG A 39 -4.13 -2.66 -11.74
C ARG A 39 -4.56 -4.04 -12.22
N HIS A 40 -5.24 -4.09 -13.36
CA HIS A 40 -5.74 -5.35 -13.91
C HIS A 40 -4.61 -6.36 -14.15
N VAL A 41 -3.48 -5.91 -14.69
CA VAL A 41 -2.30 -6.77 -14.92
C VAL A 41 -1.73 -7.29 -13.60
N ARG A 42 -1.61 -6.43 -12.56
CA ARG A 42 -1.09 -6.83 -11.25
C ARG A 42 -2.02 -7.80 -10.50
N THR A 43 -3.34 -7.64 -10.63
CA THR A 43 -4.33 -8.48 -9.95
C THR A 43 -4.74 -9.75 -10.71
N ARG A 44 -4.08 -10.07 -11.83
CA ARG A 44 -4.26 -11.35 -12.54
C ARG A 44 -3.70 -12.53 -11.74
N TRP A 45 -2.60 -12.29 -11.03
CA TRP A 45 -1.92 -13.28 -10.22
C TRP A 45 -1.36 -14.45 -11.03
N ASP A 46 -0.94 -14.17 -12.26
CA ASP A 46 -0.33 -15.15 -13.16
C ASP A 46 1.14 -15.42 -12.77
N ARG A 47 1.75 -14.50 -12.04
CA ARG A 47 3.09 -14.58 -11.48
C ARG A 47 3.17 -13.86 -10.13
N PRO A 48 4.15 -14.18 -9.28
CA PRO A 48 4.43 -13.38 -8.09
C PRO A 48 4.77 -11.94 -8.45
N LEU A 49 4.22 -10.98 -7.69
CA LEU A 49 4.71 -9.60 -7.74
C LEU A 49 6.05 -9.52 -7.02
N GLN A 50 7.03 -8.89 -7.67
CA GLN A 50 8.34 -8.65 -7.08
C GLN A 50 8.25 -7.44 -6.16
N VAL A 51 8.47 -7.65 -4.87
CA VAL A 51 8.37 -6.61 -3.83
C VAL A 51 9.76 -6.32 -3.29
N GLY A 52 10.20 -5.07 -3.39
CA GLY A 52 11.40 -4.59 -2.71
C GLY A 52 11.05 -4.02 -1.34
N LEU A 53 11.40 -4.73 -0.26
CA LEU A 53 11.34 -4.20 1.09
C LEU A 53 12.64 -3.46 1.39
N VAL A 54 12.61 -2.14 1.28
CA VAL A 54 13.79 -1.29 1.48
C VAL A 54 13.84 -0.82 2.92
N LEU A 55 14.85 -1.27 3.64
CA LEU A 55 15.08 -0.92 5.04
C LEU A 55 15.85 0.40 5.13
N LEU A 56 15.28 1.37 5.82
CA LEU A 56 15.84 2.68 6.07
C LEU A 56 16.07 2.86 7.57
N SER A 57 17.24 3.35 7.96
CA SER A 57 17.59 3.60 9.35
C SER A 57 18.55 4.78 9.44
N ARG A 58 18.49 5.55 10.51
CA ARG A 58 19.38 6.71 10.73
C ARG A 58 20.82 6.30 10.96
N ASP A 59 21.03 5.19 11.62
CA ASP A 59 22.35 4.63 11.96
C ASP A 59 22.80 3.52 11.01
N GLY A 60 21.88 2.95 10.22
CA GLY A 60 22.15 1.82 9.34
C GLY A 60 22.24 0.47 10.07
N GLU A 61 21.91 0.43 11.36
CA GLU A 61 22.10 -0.73 12.25
C GLU A 61 20.87 -1.63 12.33
N LEU A 62 20.35 -2.10 11.18
CA LEU A 62 19.31 -3.14 11.16
C LEU A 62 19.94 -4.49 10.79
N ASP A 63 19.55 -5.57 11.48
CA ASP A 63 19.95 -6.92 11.09
C ASP A 63 19.20 -7.37 9.81
N PRO A 64 19.85 -7.39 8.65
CA PRO A 64 19.18 -7.76 7.41
C PRO A 64 18.73 -9.22 7.38
N GLU A 65 19.40 -10.11 8.13
CA GLU A 65 19.00 -11.53 8.20
C GLU A 65 17.73 -11.71 9.01
N HIS A 66 17.55 -10.94 10.08
CA HIS A 66 16.31 -10.93 10.85
C HIS A 66 15.13 -10.47 9.97
N TRP A 67 15.33 -9.41 9.19
CA TRP A 67 14.34 -8.91 8.25
C TRP A 67 14.07 -9.86 7.08
N ARG A 68 15.07 -10.58 6.55
CA ARG A 68 14.87 -11.58 5.51
C ARG A 68 14.02 -12.75 6.02
N ARG A 69 14.27 -13.21 7.25
CA ARG A 69 13.41 -14.23 7.88
C ARG A 69 11.97 -13.72 8.04
N GLY A 70 11.77 -12.51 8.56
CA GLY A 70 10.45 -11.89 8.66
C GLY A 70 9.74 -11.74 7.32
N ALA A 71 10.43 -11.28 6.29
CA ALA A 71 9.89 -11.15 4.93
C ALA A 71 9.48 -12.51 4.34
N SER A 72 10.24 -13.57 4.64
CA SER A 72 9.89 -14.94 4.24
C SER A 72 8.61 -15.42 4.95
N VAL A 73 8.47 -15.14 6.25
CA VAL A 73 7.23 -15.45 7.00
C VAL A 73 6.05 -14.70 6.44
N LEU A 74 6.18 -13.39 6.17
CA LEU A 74 5.13 -12.57 5.55
C LEU A 74 4.72 -13.12 4.18
N SER A 75 5.69 -13.44 3.31
CA SER A 75 5.43 -14.00 1.98
C SER A 75 4.69 -15.34 2.07
N SER A 76 5.11 -16.23 2.97
CA SER A 76 4.49 -17.53 3.19
C SER A 76 3.07 -17.37 3.73
N ARG A 77 2.84 -16.43 4.65
CA ARG A 77 1.51 -16.18 5.21
C ARG A 77 0.54 -15.65 4.16
N LEU A 78 0.97 -14.68 3.34
CA LEU A 78 0.14 -14.16 2.24
C LEU A 78 -0.09 -15.22 1.15
N ALA A 79 0.86 -16.13 0.92
CA ALA A 79 0.67 -17.25 0.00
C ALA A 79 -0.43 -18.22 0.52
N ALA A 80 -0.41 -18.57 1.79
CA ALA A 80 -1.44 -19.40 2.42
C ALA A 80 -2.82 -18.73 2.34
N GLU A 81 -2.90 -17.41 2.54
CA GLU A 81 -4.15 -16.67 2.40
C GLU A 81 -4.67 -16.68 0.95
N MET A 82 -3.80 -16.47 -0.04
CA MET A 82 -4.21 -16.56 -1.44
C MET A 82 -4.66 -17.96 -1.81
N GLU A 83 -3.95 -19.01 -1.36
CA GLU A 83 -4.33 -20.41 -1.61
C GLU A 83 -5.72 -20.73 -1.03
N ARG A 84 -6.05 -20.20 0.14
CA ARG A 84 -7.39 -20.35 0.75
C ARG A 84 -8.51 -19.81 -0.15
N TRP A 85 -8.24 -18.77 -0.95
CA TRP A 85 -9.24 -18.15 -1.82
C TRP A 85 -9.22 -18.67 -3.25
N ARG A 86 -8.06 -18.96 -3.81
CA ARG A 86 -7.88 -19.33 -5.23
C ARG A 86 -7.57 -20.80 -5.45
N GLY A 87 -7.24 -21.53 -4.39
CA GLY A 87 -6.62 -22.85 -4.48
C GLY A 87 -5.11 -22.78 -4.77
N PRO A 88 -4.46 -23.94 -4.92
CA PRO A 88 -3.01 -24.00 -5.16
C PRO A 88 -2.59 -23.19 -6.40
N GLY A 89 -1.49 -22.46 -6.27
CA GLY A 89 -0.97 -21.60 -7.34
C GLY A 89 0.34 -20.91 -6.96
N PRO A 90 0.84 -19.98 -7.79
CA PRO A 90 2.03 -19.23 -7.46
C PRO A 90 1.77 -18.32 -6.24
N ALA A 91 2.80 -18.10 -5.42
CA ALA A 91 2.72 -17.13 -4.32
C ALA A 91 2.38 -15.73 -4.88
N PRO A 92 1.58 -14.91 -4.16
CA PRO A 92 1.20 -13.59 -4.65
C PRO A 92 2.36 -12.61 -4.69
N PHE A 93 3.29 -12.72 -3.72
CA PHE A 93 4.40 -11.80 -3.56
C PHE A 93 5.72 -12.54 -3.36
N HIS A 94 6.76 -12.01 -3.98
CA HIS A 94 8.14 -12.39 -3.71
C HIS A 94 8.85 -11.18 -3.10
N VAL A 95 9.07 -11.23 -1.77
CA VAL A 95 9.63 -10.09 -1.02
C VAL A 95 11.14 -10.23 -0.93
N THR A 96 11.85 -9.24 -1.47
CA THR A 96 13.31 -9.12 -1.39
C THR A 96 13.67 -7.96 -0.47
N VAL A 97 14.51 -8.21 0.51
CA VAL A 97 14.99 -7.19 1.44
C VAL A 97 16.19 -6.47 0.83
N VAL A 98 16.14 -5.14 0.78
CA VAL A 98 17.19 -4.24 0.30
C VAL A 98 17.67 -3.37 1.45
N GLY A 99 18.94 -3.21 1.62
CA GLY A 99 19.55 -2.42 2.69
C GLY A 99 20.03 -3.30 3.86
N PRO A 100 20.22 -2.71 5.07
CA PRO A 100 19.78 -1.37 5.48
C PRO A 100 20.51 -0.24 4.80
N LEU A 101 19.77 0.84 4.49
CA LEU A 101 20.31 2.07 3.94
C LEU A 101 20.27 3.17 5.03
N ARG A 102 21.35 3.94 5.12
CA ARG A 102 21.36 5.10 6.00
C ARG A 102 20.46 6.20 5.44
N TRP A 103 19.48 6.64 6.26
CA TRP A 103 18.47 7.62 5.89
C TRP A 103 18.21 8.59 7.04
N GLU A 104 18.50 9.86 6.85
CA GLU A 104 18.31 10.91 7.85
C GLU A 104 16.97 11.63 7.71
N GLY A 105 16.29 11.45 6.56
CA GLY A 105 14.99 12.05 6.26
C GLY A 105 13.82 11.32 6.93
N GLY A 106 12.65 11.99 6.93
CA GLY A 106 11.38 11.33 7.23
C GLY A 106 10.78 10.68 5.98
N LEU A 107 9.77 9.81 6.17
CA LEU A 107 8.92 9.38 5.08
C LEU A 107 7.75 10.36 4.91
N PRO A 108 7.37 10.70 3.67
CA PRO A 108 6.22 11.55 3.39
C PRO A 108 4.91 10.77 3.60
N MET A 109 4.49 10.62 4.86
CA MET A 109 3.25 9.92 5.20
C MET A 109 2.03 10.67 4.66
N THR A 110 0.97 9.94 4.31
CA THR A 110 -0.25 10.53 3.74
C THR A 110 -0.91 11.47 4.73
N PRO A 111 -1.15 12.74 4.37
CA PRO A 111 -1.87 13.65 5.23
C PRO A 111 -3.32 13.20 5.38
N THR A 112 -3.84 13.17 6.61
CA THR A 112 -5.22 12.77 6.94
C THR A 112 -6.29 13.69 6.35
N SER A 113 -5.91 14.90 5.93
CA SER A 113 -6.78 15.87 5.24
C SER A 113 -5.96 16.77 4.34
N GLY A 114 -6.51 17.22 3.22
CA GLY A 114 -5.79 18.15 2.35
C GLY A 114 -6.51 18.50 1.04
N SER A 115 -6.23 19.72 0.57
CA SER A 115 -6.66 20.20 -0.75
C SER A 115 -5.98 19.40 -1.87
N LEU A 116 -6.46 19.54 -3.10
CA LEU A 116 -5.83 18.96 -4.29
C LEU A 116 -4.32 19.30 -4.37
N LEU A 117 -3.96 20.54 -4.01
CA LEU A 117 -2.56 20.98 -3.99
C LEU A 117 -1.71 20.18 -2.98
N HIS A 118 -2.25 19.86 -1.80
CA HIS A 118 -1.57 19.01 -0.82
C HIS A 118 -1.34 17.59 -1.36
N ARG A 119 -2.33 17.02 -2.06
CA ARG A 119 -2.19 15.68 -2.68
C ARG A 119 -1.13 15.67 -3.79
N VAL A 120 -1.08 16.71 -4.62
CA VAL A 120 -0.04 16.85 -5.65
C VAL A 120 1.33 16.98 -5.02
N ARG A 121 1.47 17.84 -3.99
CA ARG A 121 2.74 17.99 -3.26
C ARG A 121 3.19 16.67 -2.64
N HIS A 122 2.28 15.98 -1.94
CA HIS A 122 2.57 14.67 -1.37
C HIS A 122 3.05 13.66 -2.43
N ALA A 123 2.39 13.59 -3.59
CA ALA A 123 2.83 12.72 -4.68
C ALA A 123 4.25 13.06 -5.18
N VAL A 124 4.59 14.35 -5.25
CA VAL A 124 5.96 14.81 -5.59
C VAL A 124 6.95 14.43 -4.50
N ASP A 125 6.58 14.58 -3.23
CA ASP A 125 7.43 14.24 -2.09
C ASP A 125 7.70 12.72 -2.05
N VAL A 126 6.68 11.87 -2.27
CA VAL A 126 6.83 10.40 -2.39
C VAL A 126 7.75 10.05 -3.56
N TRP A 127 7.54 10.66 -4.72
CA TRP A 127 8.35 10.39 -5.90
C TRP A 127 9.83 10.80 -5.70
N SER A 128 10.09 11.97 -5.10
CA SER A 128 11.44 12.45 -4.83
C SER A 128 12.16 11.58 -3.80
N THR A 129 11.47 11.20 -2.72
CA THR A 129 11.97 10.27 -1.69
C THR A 129 12.32 8.92 -2.31
N THR A 130 11.42 8.35 -3.11
CA THR A 130 11.65 7.07 -3.78
C THR A 130 12.87 7.12 -4.68
N ARG A 131 13.04 8.20 -5.47
CA ARG A 131 14.22 8.37 -6.34
C ARG A 131 15.53 8.51 -5.56
N GLU A 132 15.49 9.17 -4.42
CA GLU A 132 16.67 9.31 -3.59
C GLU A 132 17.06 7.97 -2.96
N VAL A 133 16.08 7.21 -2.47
CA VAL A 133 16.28 5.84 -1.98
C VAL A 133 16.83 4.92 -3.08
N ASP A 134 16.28 4.98 -4.29
CA ASP A 134 16.79 4.21 -5.45
C ASP A 134 18.26 4.52 -5.75
N ARG A 135 18.65 5.79 -5.61
CA ARG A 135 20.06 6.23 -5.82
C ARG A 135 20.97 5.69 -4.72
N LEU A 136 20.53 5.76 -3.45
CA LEU A 136 21.27 5.22 -2.32
C LEU A 136 21.42 3.70 -2.41
N ALA A 137 20.40 3.01 -2.90
CA ALA A 137 20.43 1.57 -3.12
C ALA A 137 21.32 1.13 -4.31
N GLY A 138 21.94 2.09 -5.04
CA GLY A 138 22.83 1.77 -6.16
C GLY A 138 22.14 0.99 -7.29
N GLY A 139 20.82 1.17 -7.47
CA GLY A 139 20.00 0.42 -8.42
C GLY A 139 19.44 -0.90 -7.88
N ALA A 140 19.85 -1.36 -6.69
CA ALA A 140 19.33 -2.59 -6.10
C ALA A 140 17.83 -2.51 -5.74
N ALA A 141 17.29 -1.29 -5.60
CA ALA A 141 15.86 -1.05 -5.38
C ALA A 141 15.06 -0.92 -6.70
N GLY A 142 15.72 -0.99 -7.86
CA GLY A 142 15.09 -0.96 -9.18
C GLY A 142 14.55 -2.32 -9.60
N GLY A 143 13.55 -2.33 -10.49
CA GLY A 143 13.02 -3.55 -11.09
C GLY A 143 11.96 -4.29 -10.27
N PHE A 144 11.52 -3.75 -9.13
CA PHE A 144 10.39 -4.28 -8.37
C PHE A 144 9.05 -3.77 -8.91
N ASP A 145 8.02 -4.62 -8.86
CA ASP A 145 6.64 -4.24 -9.18
C ASP A 145 6.06 -3.32 -8.09
N VAL A 146 6.51 -3.50 -6.84
CA VAL A 146 6.14 -2.71 -5.67
C VAL A 146 7.36 -2.47 -4.79
N ARG A 147 7.46 -1.28 -4.21
CA ARG A 147 8.45 -0.93 -3.19
C ARG A 147 7.78 -0.60 -1.87
N VAL A 148 8.23 -1.23 -0.82
CA VAL A 148 7.84 -0.88 0.55
C VAL A 148 9.05 -0.23 1.20
N LEU A 149 8.97 1.06 1.49
CA LEU A 149 10.00 1.78 2.23
C LEU A 149 9.68 1.69 3.72
N PHE A 150 10.48 0.94 4.45
CA PHE A 150 10.36 0.82 5.89
C PHE A 150 11.40 1.69 6.59
N LEU A 151 10.94 2.70 7.33
CA LEU A 151 11.80 3.54 8.17
C LEU A 151 11.78 3.05 9.61
N ALA A 152 12.92 2.54 10.06
CA ALA A 152 13.11 2.20 11.45
C ALA A 152 13.12 3.47 12.32
N ASP A 153 12.24 3.53 13.31
CA ASP A 153 12.23 4.59 14.30
C ASP A 153 13.16 4.19 15.46
N SER A 154 14.33 4.80 15.49
CA SER A 154 15.32 4.58 16.56
C SER A 154 15.01 5.36 17.84
N MET A 155 14.06 6.28 17.79
CA MET A 155 13.61 7.03 18.96
C MET A 155 12.64 6.16 19.77
N GLY A 156 13.14 5.48 20.77
CA GLY A 156 12.40 4.59 21.70
C GLY A 156 11.31 5.27 22.56
N GLY A 157 10.55 6.19 21.98
CA GLY A 157 9.46 6.93 22.62
C GLY A 157 8.05 6.48 22.21
N GLY A 158 7.93 5.59 21.23
CA GLY A 158 6.65 4.97 20.89
C GLY A 158 6.39 3.69 21.68
N PRO A 159 5.14 3.23 21.80
CA PRO A 159 4.88 1.91 22.39
C PRO A 159 5.67 0.85 21.63
N VAL A 160 6.22 -0.13 22.36
CA VAL A 160 6.91 -1.29 21.76
C VAL A 160 5.94 -1.93 20.75
N GLY A 161 6.41 -2.07 19.50
CA GLY A 161 5.58 -2.63 18.45
C GLY A 161 4.70 -1.61 17.70
N PHE A 162 5.01 -0.31 17.72
CA PHE A 162 4.34 0.68 16.89
C PHE A 162 4.74 0.54 15.41
N ALA A 163 3.76 0.59 14.52
CA ALA A 163 3.97 0.79 13.10
C ALA A 163 2.84 1.65 12.52
N GLU A 164 3.21 2.57 11.63
CA GLU A 164 2.31 3.44 10.89
C GLU A 164 2.60 3.29 9.41
N GLY A 165 1.57 3.11 8.60
CA GLY A 165 1.69 2.89 7.17
C GLY A 165 0.95 3.92 6.33
N SER A 166 1.32 4.00 5.07
CA SER A 166 0.68 4.79 4.04
C SER A 166 0.95 4.19 2.67
N GLY A 167 0.02 3.41 2.18
CA GLY A 167 0.03 2.84 0.82
C GLY A 167 -0.88 3.61 -0.12
N ALA A 168 -0.38 3.96 -1.30
CA ALA A 168 -1.24 4.50 -2.34
C ALA A 168 -2.10 3.37 -2.91
N LEU A 169 -3.42 3.51 -2.87
CA LEU A 169 -4.34 2.56 -3.47
C LEU A 169 -3.99 2.33 -4.95
N ASN A 170 -3.65 1.08 -5.29
CA ASN A 170 -3.10 0.69 -6.59
C ASN A 170 -1.76 1.37 -6.96
N GLY A 171 -1.03 1.91 -5.98
CA GLY A 171 0.29 2.51 -6.16
C GLY A 171 1.41 1.48 -6.32
N GLU A 172 2.62 1.96 -6.58
CA GLU A 172 3.83 1.14 -6.68
C GLU A 172 4.73 1.30 -5.45
N VAL A 173 4.35 2.20 -4.54
CA VAL A 173 5.13 2.52 -3.34
C VAL A 173 4.21 2.49 -2.13
N ALA A 174 4.66 1.81 -1.11
CA ALA A 174 4.11 1.82 0.22
C ALA A 174 5.14 2.36 1.21
N LEU A 175 4.72 3.12 2.19
CA LEU A 175 5.57 3.74 3.19
C LEU A 175 5.17 3.18 4.55
N VAL A 176 6.13 2.68 5.31
CA VAL A 176 5.91 2.17 6.66
C VAL A 176 6.96 2.74 7.59
N ARG A 177 6.55 3.21 8.75
CA ARG A 177 7.44 3.63 9.83
C ARG A 177 7.10 2.85 11.08
N GLY A 178 8.11 2.38 11.79
CA GLY A 178 7.85 1.63 13.01
C GLY A 178 9.10 1.21 13.76
N SER A 179 8.88 0.55 14.89
CA SER A 179 9.97 -0.04 15.67
C SER A 179 10.59 -1.20 14.89
N ALA A 180 11.91 -1.26 14.88
CA ALA A 180 12.67 -2.32 14.21
C ALA A 180 13.38 -3.25 15.19
N THR A 181 13.14 -3.07 16.50
CA THR A 181 13.78 -3.85 17.56
C THR A 181 12.85 -4.93 18.10
N GLY A 182 13.36 -6.12 18.32
CA GLY A 182 12.62 -7.24 18.90
C GLY A 182 11.73 -7.98 17.90
N ASP A 183 10.47 -8.23 18.26
CA ASP A 183 9.52 -8.95 17.42
C ASP A 183 9.06 -8.08 16.24
N LEU A 184 9.16 -8.63 15.04
CA LEU A 184 8.73 -7.98 13.80
C LEU A 184 7.24 -8.17 13.47
N SER A 185 6.44 -8.82 14.32
CA SER A 185 5.03 -9.13 14.01
C SER A 185 4.24 -7.89 13.64
N ILE A 186 4.33 -6.81 14.41
CA ILE A 186 3.61 -5.56 14.14
C ILE A 186 4.16 -4.81 12.91
N PRO A 187 5.48 -4.60 12.74
CA PRO A 187 6.02 -4.08 11.49
C PRO A 187 5.62 -4.89 10.25
N LEU A 188 5.68 -6.21 10.32
CA LEU A 188 5.31 -7.08 9.19
C LEU A 188 3.81 -7.06 8.90
N GLN A 189 2.97 -6.94 9.94
CA GLN A 189 1.53 -6.71 9.78
C GLN A 189 1.27 -5.42 9.02
N ALA A 190 1.89 -4.31 9.43
CA ALA A 190 1.75 -3.02 8.75
C ALA A 190 2.29 -3.08 7.31
N ILE A 191 3.44 -3.72 7.08
CA ILE A 191 3.99 -3.93 5.74
C ILE A 191 3.00 -4.73 4.87
N GLY A 192 2.42 -5.80 5.39
CA GLY A 192 1.41 -6.59 4.68
C GLY A 192 0.14 -5.79 4.38
N HIS A 193 -0.35 -4.99 5.32
CA HIS A 193 -1.48 -4.07 5.15
C HIS A 193 -1.22 -3.08 4.00
N GLU A 194 -0.11 -2.36 4.05
CA GLU A 194 0.25 -1.38 3.03
C GLU A 194 0.52 -2.04 1.66
N LEU A 195 1.09 -3.25 1.66
CA LEU A 195 1.28 -4.02 0.44
C LEU A 195 -0.06 -4.39 -0.20
N LEU A 196 -1.07 -4.76 0.58
CA LEU A 196 -2.41 -5.07 0.07
C LEU A 196 -3.10 -3.83 -0.52
N HIS A 197 -2.85 -2.61 0.01
CA HIS A 197 -3.31 -1.38 -0.64
C HIS A 197 -2.76 -1.23 -2.06
N THR A 198 -1.53 -1.62 -2.32
CA THR A 198 -0.92 -1.49 -3.66
C THR A 198 -1.60 -2.36 -4.72
N VAL A 199 -2.34 -3.37 -4.31
CA VAL A 199 -3.13 -4.24 -5.18
C VAL A 199 -4.64 -4.01 -5.08
N GLY A 200 -5.06 -2.96 -4.36
CA GLY A 200 -6.42 -2.44 -4.39
C GLY A 200 -7.28 -2.73 -3.18
N ALA A 201 -6.73 -3.29 -2.11
CA ALA A 201 -7.45 -3.39 -0.84
C ALA A 201 -7.75 -2.00 -0.27
N THR A 202 -8.92 -1.82 0.31
CA THR A 202 -9.30 -0.62 1.04
C THR A 202 -9.35 -0.89 2.54
N ASP A 203 -9.17 0.15 3.36
CA ASP A 203 -9.32 0.03 4.81
C ASP A 203 -10.70 -0.47 5.21
N LYS A 204 -10.74 -1.34 6.20
CA LYS A 204 -11.97 -1.98 6.68
C LYS A 204 -12.29 -1.60 8.13
N TYR A 205 -11.66 -0.57 8.65
CA TYR A 205 -11.96 -0.01 9.98
C TYR A 205 -12.77 1.29 9.86
N ASP A 206 -13.47 1.62 10.93
CA ASP A 206 -14.19 2.88 11.10
C ASP A 206 -13.25 4.00 11.59
N PRO A 207 -13.73 5.26 11.75
CA PRO A 207 -12.91 6.34 12.29
C PRO A 207 -12.41 6.11 13.73
N GLY A 208 -12.97 5.16 14.47
CA GLY A 208 -12.52 4.74 15.79
C GLY A 208 -11.42 3.66 15.73
N GLY A 209 -11.07 3.17 14.53
CA GLY A 209 -10.07 2.12 14.34
C GLY A 209 -10.64 0.70 14.49
N HIS A 210 -11.95 0.53 14.69
CA HIS A 210 -12.59 -0.76 14.85
C HIS A 210 -13.10 -1.35 13.54
N ALA A 211 -13.17 -2.68 13.50
CA ALA A 211 -13.64 -3.41 12.33
C ALA A 211 -15.06 -2.98 11.90
N ARG A 212 -15.22 -2.59 10.63
CA ARG A 212 -16.54 -2.34 10.04
C ARG A 212 -17.25 -3.66 9.74
N ASP A 213 -18.40 -3.88 10.36
CA ASP A 213 -19.26 -5.04 10.09
C ASP A 213 -20.05 -4.82 8.78
N PRO A 214 -20.09 -5.77 7.81
CA PRO A 214 -19.40 -7.08 7.83
C PRO A 214 -18.01 -7.08 7.18
N ASP A 215 -17.62 -6.03 6.49
CA ASP A 215 -16.48 -6.00 5.57
C ASP A 215 -15.12 -6.09 6.30
N GLY A 216 -15.06 -5.64 7.54
CA GLY A 216 -13.87 -5.68 8.41
C GLY A 216 -13.77 -6.98 9.23
N LEU A 217 -14.60 -7.97 8.98
CA LEU A 217 -14.53 -9.26 9.66
C LEU A 217 -13.76 -10.27 8.81
N ALA A 218 -12.88 -11.03 9.45
CA ALA A 218 -12.17 -12.13 8.81
C ALA A 218 -13.16 -13.24 8.38
N ASP A 219 -14.16 -13.52 9.22
CA ASP A 219 -15.27 -14.42 8.93
C ASP A 219 -16.63 -13.78 9.27
N PRO A 220 -17.25 -13.06 8.33
CA PRO A 220 -18.58 -12.48 8.56
C PRO A 220 -19.71 -13.51 8.64
N GLY A 221 -19.45 -14.78 8.30
CA GLY A 221 -20.39 -15.89 8.40
C GLY A 221 -20.38 -16.62 9.73
N LEU A 222 -19.47 -16.27 10.65
CA LEU A 222 -19.35 -16.93 11.95
C LEU A 222 -20.63 -16.78 12.78
N VAL A 223 -21.02 -17.86 13.47
CA VAL A 223 -22.19 -17.89 14.37
C VAL A 223 -21.80 -18.51 15.72
N PRO A 224 -21.87 -17.75 16.84
CA PRO A 224 -22.18 -16.32 16.92
C PRO A 224 -21.10 -15.48 16.19
N ARG A 225 -21.46 -14.28 15.69
CA ARG A 225 -20.56 -13.41 14.92
C ARG A 225 -19.33 -12.95 15.70
N TYR A 226 -19.46 -12.82 17.00
CA TYR A 226 -18.39 -12.42 17.92
C TYR A 226 -18.24 -13.43 19.06
N PRO A 227 -17.03 -13.58 19.62
CA PRO A 227 -15.78 -13.00 19.13
C PRO A 227 -15.31 -13.64 17.82
N GLN A 228 -14.62 -12.88 16.97
CA GLN A 228 -13.90 -13.42 15.81
C GLN A 228 -12.67 -14.21 16.28
N VAL A 229 -12.23 -15.20 15.49
CA VAL A 229 -11.01 -15.98 15.77
C VAL A 229 -9.77 -15.25 15.24
N HIS A 230 -9.93 -14.56 14.09
CA HIS A 230 -8.83 -13.87 13.40
C HIS A 230 -9.17 -12.40 13.18
N ALA A 231 -8.13 -11.59 13.02
CA ALA A 231 -8.23 -10.23 12.51
C ALA A 231 -8.33 -10.25 10.99
N GLU A 232 -9.17 -9.40 10.42
CA GLU A 232 -9.08 -9.06 9.00
C GLU A 232 -7.81 -8.23 8.76
N TRP A 233 -7.03 -8.55 7.70
CA TRP A 233 -5.72 -7.94 7.47
C TRP A 233 -5.78 -6.42 7.33
N MET A 234 -6.83 -5.90 6.66
CA MET A 234 -7.04 -4.46 6.47
C MET A 234 -7.68 -3.76 7.69
N VAL A 235 -7.70 -4.45 8.85
CA VAL A 235 -8.09 -3.92 10.16
C VAL A 235 -6.96 -4.08 11.17
N GLY A 236 -6.37 -5.30 11.25
CA GLY A 236 -5.31 -5.63 12.21
C GLY A 236 -5.81 -5.91 13.63
N GLU A 237 -7.10 -5.78 13.88
CA GLU A 237 -7.77 -6.03 15.17
C GLU A 237 -8.63 -7.29 15.08
N ILE A 238 -8.56 -8.16 16.08
CA ILE A 238 -9.48 -9.29 16.26
C ILE A 238 -10.74 -8.78 16.97
N PRO A 239 -11.88 -8.69 16.29
CA PRO A 239 -13.11 -8.19 16.89
C PRO A 239 -13.62 -9.10 18.01
N THR A 240 -13.82 -8.55 19.21
CA THR A 240 -14.39 -9.27 20.37
C THR A 240 -15.86 -8.96 20.57
N GLY A 241 -16.35 -7.89 19.94
CA GLY A 241 -17.73 -7.43 19.94
C GLY A 241 -17.91 -6.26 18.97
N PRO A 242 -19.12 -5.72 18.82
CA PRO A 242 -19.37 -4.51 18.02
C PRO A 242 -18.55 -3.32 18.57
N GLY A 243 -17.66 -2.74 17.76
CA GLY A 243 -16.81 -1.61 18.17
C GLY A 243 -15.81 -1.94 19.29
N ALA A 244 -15.42 -3.20 19.42
CA ALA A 244 -14.45 -3.66 20.41
C ALA A 244 -13.57 -4.78 19.84
N GLY A 245 -12.29 -4.75 20.14
CA GLY A 245 -11.37 -5.78 19.70
C GLY A 245 -10.02 -5.71 20.41
N ARG A 246 -9.11 -6.58 20.03
CA ARG A 246 -7.73 -6.61 20.47
C ARG A 246 -6.80 -6.72 19.26
N LEU A 247 -5.61 -6.16 19.34
CA LEU A 247 -4.62 -6.30 18.27
C LEU A 247 -4.23 -7.77 18.09
N ALA A 248 -3.92 -8.14 16.85
CA ALA A 248 -3.31 -9.42 16.56
C ALA A 248 -1.87 -9.44 17.09
N ASP A 249 -1.49 -10.55 17.75
CA ASP A 249 -0.16 -10.71 18.35
C ASP A 249 0.85 -11.31 17.35
N SER A 250 0.36 -11.93 16.27
CA SER A 250 1.18 -12.58 15.26
C SER A 250 0.51 -12.57 13.89
N LEU A 251 1.29 -12.85 12.84
CA LEU A 251 0.77 -12.93 11.46
C LEU A 251 -0.20 -14.10 11.27
N GLU A 252 -0.11 -15.15 12.07
CA GLU A 252 -1.03 -16.30 12.02
C GLU A 252 -2.45 -15.92 12.42
N GLN A 253 -2.61 -14.88 13.23
CA GLN A 253 -3.91 -14.37 13.63
C GLN A 253 -4.57 -13.45 12.58
N LEU A 254 -3.86 -13.14 11.50
CA LEU A 254 -4.37 -12.33 10.41
C LEU A 254 -4.97 -13.20 9.31
N GLN A 255 -6.09 -12.80 8.76
CA GLN A 255 -6.72 -13.41 7.59
C GLN A 255 -7.18 -12.34 6.60
N VAL A 256 -7.17 -12.67 5.32
CA VAL A 256 -7.81 -11.85 4.29
C VAL A 256 -9.28 -12.21 4.23
N GLY A 257 -10.13 -11.31 4.67
CA GLY A 257 -11.58 -11.47 4.67
C GLY A 257 -12.18 -11.44 3.26
N PRO A 258 -13.47 -11.79 3.12
CA PRO A 258 -14.11 -11.91 1.80
C PRO A 258 -14.22 -10.57 1.05
N ALA A 259 -14.33 -9.44 1.75
CA ALA A 259 -14.37 -8.13 1.12
C ALA A 259 -13.01 -7.79 0.47
N THR A 260 -11.94 -7.90 1.24
CA THR A 260 -10.57 -7.68 0.77
C THR A 260 -10.20 -8.66 -0.35
N ALA A 261 -10.51 -9.95 -0.20
CA ALA A 261 -10.23 -10.95 -1.22
C ALA A 261 -10.89 -10.62 -2.58
N ARG A 262 -12.10 -10.06 -2.59
CA ARG A 262 -12.77 -9.59 -3.82
C ARG A 262 -12.04 -8.37 -4.41
N GLU A 263 -11.67 -7.41 -3.58
CA GLU A 263 -11.02 -6.17 -4.03
C GLU A 263 -9.68 -6.44 -4.71
N ILE A 264 -8.88 -7.36 -4.16
CA ILE A 264 -7.56 -7.71 -4.69
C ILE A 264 -7.61 -8.85 -5.73
N GLY A 265 -8.81 -9.33 -6.09
CA GLY A 265 -8.99 -10.35 -7.12
C GLY A 265 -8.58 -11.77 -6.68
N TRP A 266 -8.51 -12.06 -5.38
CA TRP A 266 -8.31 -13.42 -4.89
C TRP A 266 -9.60 -14.24 -4.89
N ALA A 267 -10.73 -13.66 -4.44
CA ALA A 267 -12.02 -14.29 -4.60
C ALA A 267 -12.56 -14.06 -6.03
N ARG A 268 -13.11 -15.10 -6.66
CA ARG A 268 -13.84 -14.97 -7.92
C ARG A 268 -15.14 -14.19 -7.69
N ALA A 269 -15.45 -13.24 -8.57
CA ALA A 269 -16.80 -12.69 -8.62
C ALA A 269 -17.79 -13.86 -8.89
N ARG A 270 -18.75 -14.04 -7.98
CA ARG A 270 -19.85 -14.98 -8.19
C ARG A 270 -20.85 -14.40 -9.18
#